data_10d377534be9efdd0e3388beb03dbbec
#
_entry.id   10d377534be9efdd0e3388beb03dbbec
#
_cell.length_a   1.000
_cell.length_b   1.000
_cell.length_c   1.000
_cell.angle_alpha   90.00
_cell.angle_beta   90.00
_cell.angle_gamma   90.00
#
_symmetry.space_group_name_H-M   'P 1'
#
loop_
_entity.id
_entity.type
_entity.pdbx_description
1 polymer ?
#
loop_
_entity_poly.entity_id
_entity_poly.type
_entity_poly.pdbx_seq_one_letter_code
_entity_poly.pdbx_strand_id
1 'polypeptide(L)'
;NSQIAYRADERFAMCSTSKFMAASAILKQSETQTELLNRHVSLKKSDLVNYNPITEKHLNTGMTVGELAAAALQYSDNTAMNKLIGQLGGPQKVTEYARTLGDKTFRLDRTEPTLNTAIPGDDRDTTSPRAMALSLQHVALGSALAEPQRAQLVEWMKGNTTGAMSIRAGLPATWVVGDKTGSGDYGTTNDIAVIWPDNKAPLILITYFTQPEKDAKS
;
A
#
# COMPACT_ATOMS: atom_id res chain seq x y z
N ASN A 1 -5.55 -15.93 20.14
CA ASN A 1 -5.74 -14.93 19.06
C ASN A 1 -7.21 -14.88 18.71
N SER A 2 -7.84 -13.70 18.84
CA SER A 2 -9.23 -13.46 18.44
C SER A 2 -9.27 -12.88 17.03
N GLN A 3 -10.30 -13.24 16.27
CA GLN A 3 -10.49 -12.76 14.91
C GLN A 3 -11.96 -12.43 14.67
N ILE A 4 -12.21 -11.31 14.01
CA ILE A 4 -13.53 -10.95 13.49
C ILE A 4 -13.40 -10.86 11.97
N ALA A 5 -14.26 -11.53 11.25
CA ALA A 5 -14.20 -11.57 9.79
C ALA A 5 -15.59 -11.42 9.19
N TYR A 6 -15.71 -10.58 8.16
CA TYR A 6 -16.92 -10.40 7.36
C TYR A 6 -16.51 -10.30 5.90
N ARG A 7 -17.04 -11.19 5.08
CA ARG A 7 -16.72 -11.29 3.64
C ARG A 7 -15.21 -11.32 3.38
N ALA A 8 -14.46 -11.96 4.29
CA ALA A 8 -13.00 -11.87 4.34
C ALA A 8 -12.28 -12.57 3.19
N ASP A 9 -12.96 -13.51 2.52
CA ASP A 9 -12.38 -14.29 1.42
C ASP A 9 -12.87 -13.84 0.04
N GLU A 10 -13.71 -12.80 -0.03
CA GLU A 10 -14.13 -12.20 -1.31
C GLU A 10 -13.06 -11.26 -1.84
N ARG A 11 -13.01 -11.13 -3.17
CA ARG A 11 -12.07 -10.22 -3.83
C ARG A 11 -12.61 -8.80 -3.85
N PHE A 12 -11.72 -7.86 -3.55
CA PHE A 12 -11.96 -6.43 -3.65
C PHE A 12 -10.81 -5.78 -4.42
N ALA A 13 -11.11 -4.75 -5.22
CA ALA A 13 -10.09 -3.91 -5.82
C ALA A 13 -9.28 -3.21 -4.72
N MET A 14 -7.97 -3.38 -4.74
CA MET A 14 -7.08 -2.81 -3.72
C MET A 14 -6.93 -1.31 -3.81
N CYS A 15 -6.94 -0.80 -5.03
CA CYS A 15 -6.57 0.58 -5.29
C CYS A 15 -5.22 0.89 -4.63
N SER A 16 -5.08 2.04 -4.00
CA SER A 16 -3.80 2.46 -3.42
C SER A 16 -3.31 1.63 -2.22
N THR A 17 -4.12 0.70 -1.67
CA THR A 17 -3.59 -0.20 -0.65
C THR A 17 -2.52 -1.14 -1.20
N SER A 18 -2.47 -1.34 -2.52
CA SER A 18 -1.40 -2.10 -3.19
C SER A 18 -0.01 -1.48 -3.03
N LYS A 19 0.07 -0.17 -2.74
CA LYS A 19 1.34 0.53 -2.51
C LYS A 19 2.10 -0.03 -1.32
N PHE A 20 1.40 -0.54 -0.31
CA PHE A 20 2.00 -1.28 0.78
C PHE A 20 2.86 -2.44 0.28
N MET A 21 2.34 -3.24 -0.64
CA MET A 21 3.05 -4.42 -1.16
C MET A 21 4.25 -4.03 -2.01
N ALA A 22 4.11 -2.99 -2.85
CA ALA A 22 5.22 -2.50 -3.68
C ALA A 22 6.36 -1.94 -2.81
N ALA A 23 6.04 -1.13 -1.80
CA ALA A 23 7.04 -0.60 -0.88
C ALA A 23 7.73 -1.73 -0.09
N SER A 24 6.97 -2.75 0.32
CA SER A 24 7.51 -3.92 1.02
C SER A 24 8.49 -4.71 0.13
N ALA A 25 8.15 -4.88 -1.14
CA ALA A 25 9.04 -5.54 -2.11
C ALA A 25 10.36 -4.75 -2.30
N ILE A 26 10.28 -3.43 -2.39
CA ILE A 26 11.46 -2.56 -2.45
C ILE A 26 12.34 -2.74 -1.20
N LEU A 27 11.72 -2.71 -0.02
CA LEU A 27 12.45 -2.91 1.23
C LEU A 27 13.11 -4.29 1.28
N LYS A 28 12.43 -5.33 0.78
CA LYS A 28 13.04 -6.67 0.71
C LYS A 28 14.27 -6.68 -0.17
N GLN A 29 14.23 -6.06 -1.35
CA GLN A 29 15.40 -5.94 -2.21
C GLN A 29 16.54 -5.16 -1.54
N SER A 30 16.21 -4.14 -0.75
CA SER A 30 17.21 -3.32 -0.06
C SER A 30 18.01 -4.10 0.98
N GLU A 31 17.55 -5.28 1.40
CA GLU A 31 18.30 -6.14 2.33
C GLU A 31 19.58 -6.67 1.70
N THR A 32 19.60 -6.85 0.39
CA THR A 32 20.77 -7.32 -0.37
C THR A 32 21.38 -6.24 -1.25
N GLN A 33 20.59 -5.28 -1.72
CA GLN A 33 21.03 -4.11 -2.47
C GLN A 33 21.04 -2.91 -1.52
N THR A 34 22.08 -2.78 -0.72
CA THR A 34 22.15 -1.82 0.38
C THR A 34 22.05 -0.36 -0.06
N GLU A 35 22.40 -0.05 -1.30
CA GLU A 35 22.32 1.30 -1.88
C GLU A 35 20.94 1.61 -2.49
N LEU A 36 20.04 0.65 -2.57
CA LEU A 36 18.78 0.78 -3.32
C LEU A 36 17.95 1.97 -2.88
N LEU A 37 17.74 2.15 -1.57
CA LEU A 37 16.90 3.24 -1.07
C LEU A 37 17.51 4.63 -1.35
N ASN A 38 18.81 4.71 -1.55
CA ASN A 38 19.51 5.94 -1.88
C ASN A 38 19.72 6.14 -3.40
N ARG A 39 19.27 5.16 -4.21
CA ARG A 39 19.39 5.27 -5.67
C ARG A 39 18.54 6.41 -6.19
N HIS A 40 19.15 7.30 -6.96
CA HIS A 40 18.48 8.44 -7.58
C HIS A 40 17.63 8.00 -8.77
N VAL A 41 16.41 8.49 -8.84
CA VAL A 41 15.47 8.26 -9.95
C VAL A 41 15.09 9.61 -10.55
N SER A 42 15.31 9.77 -11.85
CA SER A 42 14.89 10.96 -12.57
C SER A 42 13.37 10.99 -12.75
N LEU A 43 12.81 12.18 -12.64
CA LEU A 43 11.37 12.41 -12.83
C LEU A 43 11.17 13.39 -13.99
N LYS A 44 10.45 12.96 -15.01
CA LYS A 44 10.09 13.79 -16.17
C LYS A 44 8.62 14.16 -16.09
N LYS A 45 8.25 15.30 -16.69
CA LYS A 45 6.85 15.70 -16.77
C LYS A 45 5.98 14.62 -17.43
N SER A 46 6.51 13.87 -18.39
CA SER A 46 5.81 12.77 -19.04
C SER A 46 5.56 11.56 -18.13
N ASP A 47 6.22 11.48 -16.99
CA ASP A 47 5.99 10.41 -16.01
C ASP A 47 4.76 10.68 -15.14
N LEU A 48 4.33 11.94 -15.04
CA LEU A 48 3.24 12.33 -14.17
C LEU A 48 1.91 11.73 -14.65
N VAL A 49 1.16 11.18 -13.71
CA VAL A 49 -0.18 10.66 -13.95
C VAL A 49 -1.22 11.56 -13.28
N ASN A 50 -2.31 11.04 -12.77
CA ASN A 50 -3.45 11.84 -12.32
C ASN A 50 -3.32 12.43 -10.90
N TYR A 51 -2.40 11.92 -10.06
CA TYR A 51 -2.26 12.38 -8.68
C TYR A 51 -0.81 12.29 -8.22
N ASN A 52 -0.15 13.43 -8.10
CA ASN A 52 1.30 13.51 -7.93
C ASN A 52 1.71 14.58 -6.93
N PRO A 53 1.17 14.58 -5.69
CA PRO A 53 1.36 15.71 -4.76
C PRO A 53 2.83 15.97 -4.38
N ILE A 54 3.66 14.95 -4.42
CA ILE A 54 5.08 15.06 -4.08
C ILE A 54 5.94 15.05 -5.34
N THR A 55 5.77 14.08 -6.23
CA THR A 55 6.63 13.93 -7.41
C THR A 55 6.59 15.13 -8.34
N GLU A 56 5.46 15.82 -8.48
CA GLU A 56 5.36 17.02 -9.31
C GLU A 56 6.29 18.15 -8.87
N LYS A 57 6.71 18.15 -7.61
CA LYS A 57 7.62 19.17 -7.03
C LYS A 57 9.09 18.84 -7.28
N HIS A 58 9.39 17.66 -7.80
CA HIS A 58 10.76 17.15 -7.93
C HIS A 58 11.17 16.82 -9.37
N LEU A 59 10.52 17.46 -10.36
CA LEU A 59 10.83 17.19 -11.77
C LEU A 59 12.26 17.60 -12.15
N ASN A 60 12.81 18.62 -11.51
CA ASN A 60 14.16 19.10 -11.81
C ASN A 60 15.25 18.41 -10.98
N THR A 61 14.88 17.85 -9.84
CA THR A 61 15.83 17.25 -8.89
C THR A 61 15.81 15.73 -8.90
N GLY A 62 14.70 15.11 -9.31
CA GLY A 62 14.45 13.69 -9.08
C GLY A 62 14.26 13.37 -7.60
N MET A 63 14.14 12.10 -7.30
CA MET A 63 13.96 11.60 -5.94
C MET A 63 14.72 10.28 -5.78
N THR A 64 15.08 9.93 -4.54
CA THR A 64 15.60 8.60 -4.26
C THR A 64 14.47 7.57 -4.22
N VAL A 65 14.80 6.29 -4.37
CA VAL A 65 13.83 5.20 -4.25
C VAL A 65 13.15 5.24 -2.88
N GLY A 66 13.90 5.50 -1.80
CA GLY A 66 13.34 5.64 -0.46
C GLY A 66 12.35 6.79 -0.34
N GLU A 67 12.67 7.95 -0.92
CA GLU A 67 11.76 9.11 -0.97
C GLU A 67 10.50 8.81 -1.78
N LEU A 68 10.63 8.07 -2.88
CA LEU A 68 9.47 7.63 -3.68
C LEU A 68 8.58 6.67 -2.88
N ALA A 69 9.17 5.73 -2.14
CA ALA A 69 8.42 4.82 -1.28
C ALA A 69 7.64 5.58 -0.20
N ALA A 70 8.28 6.56 0.46
CA ALA A 70 7.62 7.42 1.43
C ALA A 70 6.48 8.21 0.79
N ALA A 71 6.68 8.80 -0.39
CA ALA A 71 5.65 9.55 -1.10
C ALA A 71 4.45 8.66 -1.49
N ALA A 72 4.71 7.45 -1.97
CA ALA A 72 3.66 6.49 -2.32
C ALA A 72 2.83 6.09 -1.09
N LEU A 73 3.48 5.83 0.05
CA LEU A 73 2.79 5.39 1.26
C LEU A 73 2.10 6.53 2.00
N GLN A 74 2.78 7.67 2.18
CA GLN A 74 2.29 8.75 3.05
C GLN A 74 1.37 9.73 2.36
N TYR A 75 1.52 9.91 1.05
CA TYR A 75 0.72 10.85 0.24
C TYR A 75 -0.07 10.17 -0.86
N SER A 76 0.08 8.86 -0.99
CA SER A 76 -0.55 8.09 -2.06
C SER A 76 -0.20 8.58 -3.48
N ASP A 77 1.02 9.07 -3.66
CA ASP A 77 1.51 9.59 -4.94
C ASP A 77 1.56 8.48 -5.99
N ASN A 78 0.80 8.65 -7.07
CA ASN A 78 0.65 7.63 -8.11
C ASN A 78 1.88 7.51 -9.02
N THR A 79 2.53 8.62 -9.33
CA THR A 79 3.79 8.57 -10.10
C THR A 79 4.88 7.89 -9.29
N ALA A 80 4.96 8.16 -7.98
CA ALA A 80 5.88 7.45 -7.10
C ALA A 80 5.64 5.93 -7.15
N MET A 81 4.38 5.49 -7.06
CA MET A 81 4.04 4.07 -7.19
C MET A 81 4.55 3.48 -8.50
N ASN A 82 4.31 4.17 -9.63
CA ASN A 82 4.77 3.69 -10.93
C ASN A 82 6.29 3.58 -11.01
N LYS A 83 7.02 4.50 -10.37
CA LYS A 83 8.48 4.42 -10.30
C LYS A 83 8.94 3.21 -9.46
N LEU A 84 8.27 2.91 -8.35
CA LEU A 84 8.56 1.69 -7.57
C LEU A 84 8.30 0.43 -8.39
N ILE A 85 7.17 0.37 -9.09
CA ILE A 85 6.86 -0.75 -9.98
C ILE A 85 7.95 -0.91 -11.04
N GLY A 86 8.40 0.20 -11.63
CA GLY A 86 9.49 0.19 -12.61
C GLY A 86 10.80 -0.33 -12.04
N GLN A 87 11.16 0.07 -10.83
CA GLN A 87 12.36 -0.43 -10.15
C GLN A 87 12.29 -1.93 -9.87
N LEU A 88 11.10 -2.45 -9.62
CA LEU A 88 10.87 -3.88 -9.37
C LEU A 88 10.84 -4.72 -10.66
N GLY A 89 10.54 -4.11 -11.81
CA GLY A 89 10.46 -4.80 -13.10
C GLY A 89 9.04 -5.08 -13.59
N GLY A 90 8.04 -4.42 -13.01
CA GLY A 90 6.65 -4.50 -13.45
C GLY A 90 5.67 -4.94 -12.36
N PRO A 91 4.36 -4.82 -12.60
CA PRO A 91 3.33 -5.20 -11.61
C PRO A 91 3.42 -6.65 -11.16
N GLN A 92 3.74 -7.57 -12.08
CA GLN A 92 3.88 -8.99 -11.77
C GLN A 92 4.98 -9.28 -10.75
N LYS A 93 5.99 -8.41 -10.65
CA LYS A 93 7.05 -8.56 -9.66
C LYS A 93 6.54 -8.25 -8.24
N VAL A 94 5.59 -7.35 -8.12
CA VAL A 94 4.89 -7.10 -6.84
C VAL A 94 4.09 -8.34 -6.45
N THR A 95 3.39 -8.94 -7.41
CA THR A 95 2.65 -10.21 -7.19
C THR A 95 3.60 -11.34 -6.78
N GLU A 96 4.73 -11.49 -7.46
CA GLU A 96 5.74 -12.50 -7.10
C GLU A 96 6.23 -12.32 -5.66
N TYR A 97 6.47 -11.08 -5.24
CA TYR A 97 6.84 -10.81 -3.85
C TYR A 97 5.74 -11.27 -2.88
N ALA A 98 4.47 -10.97 -3.16
CA ALA A 98 3.36 -11.42 -2.33
C ALA A 98 3.36 -12.95 -2.20
N ARG A 99 3.67 -13.69 -3.28
CA ARG A 99 3.78 -15.16 -3.24
C ARG A 99 4.85 -15.62 -2.25
N THR A 100 5.94 -14.88 -2.09
CA THR A 100 6.98 -15.23 -1.12
C THR A 100 6.50 -15.12 0.33
N LEU A 101 5.44 -14.36 0.58
CA LEU A 101 4.80 -14.24 1.89
C LEU A 101 3.79 -15.38 2.16
N GLY A 102 3.56 -16.27 1.19
CA GLY A 102 2.50 -17.26 1.25
C GLY A 102 1.14 -16.73 0.80
N ASP A 103 1.07 -15.48 0.33
CA ASP A 103 -0.14 -14.87 -0.19
C ASP A 103 -0.39 -15.34 -1.63
N LYS A 104 -1.41 -16.16 -1.82
CA LYS A 104 -1.79 -16.70 -3.12
C LYS A 104 -2.95 -15.95 -3.77
N THR A 105 -3.46 -14.92 -3.10
CA THR A 105 -4.67 -14.19 -3.49
C THR A 105 -4.35 -12.85 -4.13
N PHE A 106 -3.39 -12.10 -3.57
CA PHE A 106 -2.94 -10.81 -4.10
C PHE A 106 -2.55 -10.92 -5.57
N ARG A 107 -3.03 -9.98 -6.38
CA ARG A 107 -2.53 -9.81 -7.74
C ARG A 107 -2.51 -8.34 -8.15
N LEU A 108 -1.38 -7.88 -8.64
CA LEU A 108 -1.23 -6.57 -9.26
C LEU A 108 -0.98 -6.80 -10.76
N ASP A 109 -1.84 -6.24 -11.59
CA ASP A 109 -1.84 -6.48 -13.03
C ASP A 109 -1.48 -5.23 -13.82
N ARG A 110 -1.82 -4.06 -13.31
CA ARG A 110 -1.69 -2.77 -14.00
C ARG A 110 -0.87 -1.78 -13.19
N THR A 111 -0.61 -0.64 -13.81
CA THR A 111 0.04 0.51 -13.17
C THR A 111 -1.00 1.59 -12.84
N GLU A 112 -0.55 2.66 -12.19
CA GLU A 112 -1.38 3.84 -11.93
C GLU A 112 -1.61 4.63 -13.22
N PRO A 113 -2.79 5.20 -13.46
CA PRO A 113 -3.97 5.17 -12.58
C PRO A 113 -4.96 4.03 -12.88
N THR A 114 -4.71 3.22 -13.91
CA THR A 114 -5.69 2.24 -14.40
C THR A 114 -5.99 1.12 -13.42
N LEU A 115 -5.12 0.86 -12.46
CA LEU A 115 -5.36 -0.15 -11.43
C LEU A 115 -6.52 0.20 -10.47
N ASN A 116 -7.06 1.43 -10.55
CA ASN A 116 -8.12 1.91 -9.65
C ASN A 116 -9.54 1.82 -10.27
N THR A 117 -9.72 1.16 -11.40
CA THR A 117 -11.03 1.09 -12.06
C THR A 117 -12.08 0.36 -11.23
N ALA A 118 -11.67 -0.59 -10.40
CA ALA A 118 -12.52 -1.29 -9.42
C ALA A 118 -13.83 -1.84 -10.02
N ILE A 119 -13.78 -2.30 -11.28
CA ILE A 119 -14.95 -2.80 -12.00
C ILE A 119 -15.48 -4.06 -11.32
N PRO A 120 -16.77 -4.13 -10.94
CA PRO A 120 -17.35 -5.33 -10.35
C PRO A 120 -17.11 -6.58 -11.21
N GLY A 121 -16.63 -7.66 -10.58
CA GLY A 121 -16.31 -8.92 -11.26
C GLY A 121 -14.97 -8.95 -11.98
N ASP A 122 -14.23 -7.86 -12.01
CA ASP A 122 -12.87 -7.82 -12.57
C ASP A 122 -11.87 -8.21 -11.49
N ASP A 123 -11.13 -9.30 -11.71
CA ASP A 123 -10.16 -9.82 -10.74
C ASP A 123 -8.83 -9.07 -10.76
N ARG A 124 -8.58 -8.23 -11.78
CA ARG A 124 -7.32 -7.49 -11.87
C ARG A 124 -7.17 -6.55 -10.68
N ASP A 125 -5.96 -6.50 -10.14
CA ASP A 125 -5.58 -5.59 -9.06
C ASP A 125 -6.43 -5.78 -7.80
N THR A 126 -6.71 -7.04 -7.47
CA THR A 126 -7.54 -7.41 -6.32
C THR A 126 -6.80 -8.26 -5.31
N THR A 127 -7.33 -8.29 -4.12
CA THR A 127 -7.00 -9.24 -3.07
C THR A 127 -8.23 -9.47 -2.19
N SER A 128 -8.11 -10.33 -1.18
CA SER A 128 -9.15 -10.50 -0.16
C SER A 128 -8.74 -9.81 1.15
N PRO A 129 -9.71 -9.41 1.99
CA PRO A 129 -9.37 -8.86 3.32
C PRO A 129 -8.49 -9.80 4.15
N ARG A 130 -8.77 -11.10 4.15
CA ARG A 130 -7.96 -12.09 4.89
C ARG A 130 -6.53 -12.15 4.38
N ALA A 131 -6.34 -12.22 3.06
CA ALA A 131 -5.01 -12.31 2.47
C ALA A 131 -4.19 -11.05 2.77
N MET A 132 -4.80 -9.87 2.65
CA MET A 132 -4.13 -8.61 2.98
C MET A 132 -3.77 -8.54 4.47
N ALA A 133 -4.68 -8.97 5.35
CA ALA A 133 -4.42 -8.98 6.79
C ALA A 133 -3.21 -9.86 7.15
N LEU A 134 -3.13 -11.05 6.57
CA LEU A 134 -2.00 -11.96 6.81
C LEU A 134 -0.70 -11.40 6.25
N SER A 135 -0.72 -10.83 5.05
CA SER A 135 0.47 -10.21 4.45
C SER A 135 0.95 -9.01 5.27
N LEU A 136 0.03 -8.14 5.68
CA LEU A 136 0.36 -6.99 6.52
C LEU A 136 0.97 -7.43 7.86
N GLN A 137 0.41 -8.47 8.48
CA GLN A 137 0.92 -9.03 9.72
C GLN A 137 2.35 -9.57 9.53
N HIS A 138 2.59 -10.35 8.47
CA HIS A 138 3.90 -10.94 8.19
C HIS A 138 4.98 -9.87 7.96
N VAL A 139 4.63 -8.79 7.26
CA VAL A 139 5.60 -7.76 6.89
C VAL A 139 5.81 -6.75 8.02
N ALA A 140 4.74 -6.24 8.62
CA ALA A 140 4.82 -5.17 9.61
C ALA A 140 5.12 -5.68 11.04
N LEU A 141 4.67 -6.87 11.39
CA LEU A 141 4.77 -7.42 12.74
C LEU A 141 5.58 -8.72 12.80
N GLY A 142 5.78 -9.39 11.67
CA GLY A 142 6.50 -10.66 11.61
C GLY A 142 7.94 -10.50 11.14
N SER A 143 8.48 -11.56 10.57
CA SER A 143 9.88 -11.66 10.16
C SER A 143 10.09 -11.68 8.64
N ALA A 144 9.08 -11.28 7.86
CA ALA A 144 9.20 -11.24 6.40
C ALA A 144 10.28 -10.26 5.93
N LEU A 145 10.45 -9.16 6.63
CA LEU A 145 11.55 -8.20 6.43
C LEU A 145 12.54 -8.30 7.59
N ALA A 146 13.81 -8.01 7.30
CA ALA A 146 14.79 -7.78 8.34
C ALA A 146 14.36 -6.58 9.22
N GLU A 147 14.86 -6.54 10.45
CA GLU A 147 14.41 -5.54 11.43
C GLU A 147 14.52 -4.09 10.96
N PRO A 148 15.63 -3.63 10.33
CA PRO A 148 15.71 -2.24 9.87
C PRO A 148 14.65 -1.91 8.81
N GLN A 149 14.40 -2.83 7.88
CA GLN A 149 13.42 -2.64 6.81
C GLN A 149 11.98 -2.66 7.35
N ARG A 150 11.71 -3.57 8.29
CA ARG A 150 10.41 -3.59 8.97
C ARG A 150 10.15 -2.29 9.72
N ALA A 151 11.12 -1.81 10.47
CA ALA A 151 11.03 -0.54 11.19
C ALA A 151 10.78 0.62 10.24
N GLN A 152 11.45 0.65 9.10
CA GLN A 152 11.26 1.68 8.09
C GLN A 152 9.84 1.66 7.51
N LEU A 153 9.31 0.49 7.19
CA LEU A 153 7.94 0.35 6.69
C LEU A 153 6.93 0.88 7.71
N VAL A 154 7.08 0.47 8.96
CA VAL A 154 6.20 0.89 10.05
C VAL A 154 6.24 2.41 10.24
N GLU A 155 7.43 3.02 10.21
CA GLU A 155 7.57 4.48 10.31
C GLU A 155 6.87 5.18 9.14
N TRP A 156 7.05 4.71 7.91
CA TRP A 156 6.34 5.29 6.77
C TRP A 156 4.82 5.20 6.94
N MET A 157 4.30 4.06 7.36
CA MET A 157 2.85 3.87 7.53
C MET A 157 2.29 4.69 8.68
N LYS A 158 3.04 4.85 9.78
CA LYS A 158 2.65 5.75 10.88
C LYS A 158 2.56 7.20 10.42
N GLY A 159 3.41 7.62 9.49
CA GLY A 159 3.44 8.96 8.92
C GLY A 159 2.42 9.21 7.81
N ASN A 160 1.49 8.28 7.55
CA ASN A 160 0.47 8.48 6.52
C ASN A 160 -0.37 9.74 6.79
N THR A 161 -0.57 10.54 5.74
CA THR A 161 -1.32 11.81 5.82
C THR A 161 -2.76 11.69 5.31
N THR A 162 -3.13 10.55 4.72
CA THR A 162 -4.42 10.40 4.01
C THR A 162 -5.50 9.68 4.80
N GLY A 163 -5.20 9.21 6.01
CA GLY A 163 -6.06 8.30 6.77
C GLY A 163 -6.84 8.92 7.93
N ALA A 164 -6.79 10.24 8.12
CA ALA A 164 -7.40 10.89 9.28
C ALA A 164 -8.91 10.66 9.42
N MET A 165 -9.62 10.46 8.31
CA MET A 165 -11.07 10.25 8.28
C MET A 165 -11.47 8.77 8.13
N SER A 166 -10.51 7.86 8.13
CA SER A 166 -10.71 6.42 7.93
C SER A 166 -10.58 5.66 9.26
N ILE A 167 -9.87 4.55 9.30
CA ILE A 167 -9.75 3.74 10.54
C ILE A 167 -9.33 4.59 11.74
N ARG A 168 -8.36 5.51 11.56
CA ARG A 168 -7.89 6.38 12.64
C ARG A 168 -9.01 7.17 13.32
N ALA A 169 -10.01 7.60 12.55
CA ALA A 169 -11.14 8.37 13.07
C ALA A 169 -11.99 7.63 14.10
N GLY A 170 -11.99 6.30 14.03
CA GLY A 170 -12.76 5.46 14.95
C GLY A 170 -11.98 4.97 16.17
N LEU A 171 -10.73 5.39 16.34
CA LEU A 171 -9.86 4.89 17.40
C LEU A 171 -9.55 5.97 18.44
N PRO A 172 -9.23 5.57 19.68
CA PRO A 172 -8.75 6.52 20.68
C PRO A 172 -7.50 7.28 20.19
N ALA A 173 -7.43 8.59 20.47
CA ALA A 173 -6.35 9.45 20.01
C ALA A 173 -4.97 9.02 20.56
N THR A 174 -4.93 8.29 21.65
CA THR A 174 -3.67 7.81 22.26
C THR A 174 -3.11 6.59 21.55
N TRP A 175 -3.92 5.89 20.75
CA TRP A 175 -3.45 4.70 20.04
C TRP A 175 -2.60 5.11 18.85
N VAL A 176 -1.51 4.38 18.63
CA VAL A 176 -0.64 4.58 17.48
C VAL A 176 -1.17 3.74 16.31
N VAL A 177 -1.22 4.35 15.13
CA VAL A 177 -1.75 3.70 13.92
C VAL A 177 -0.80 3.93 12.76
N GLY A 178 -0.51 2.86 12.02
CA GLY A 178 0.10 2.94 10.70
C GLY A 178 -0.89 2.42 9.67
N ASP A 179 -1.21 3.20 8.65
CA ASP A 179 -2.22 2.79 7.67
C ASP A 179 -1.86 3.17 6.24
N LYS A 180 -2.57 2.53 5.30
CA LYS A 180 -2.57 2.91 3.88
C LYS A 180 -4.00 2.87 3.37
N THR A 181 -4.46 4.00 2.88
CA THR A 181 -5.80 4.14 2.29
C THR A 181 -5.80 3.78 0.81
N GLY A 182 -6.98 3.57 0.26
CA GLY A 182 -7.19 3.41 -1.16
C GLY A 182 -8.59 3.85 -1.56
N SER A 183 -8.71 4.45 -2.73
CA SER A 183 -10.00 4.80 -3.32
C SER A 183 -9.97 4.60 -4.84
N GLY A 184 -11.12 4.34 -5.41
CA GLY A 184 -11.26 4.11 -6.83
C GLY A 184 -12.69 4.34 -7.29
N ASP A 185 -12.96 4.01 -8.54
CA ASP A 185 -14.31 4.05 -9.07
C ASP A 185 -15.24 3.11 -8.27
N TYR A 186 -16.51 3.18 -8.53
CA TYR A 186 -17.56 2.40 -7.83
C TYR A 186 -17.60 2.70 -6.32
N GLY A 187 -17.27 3.93 -5.91
CA GLY A 187 -17.26 4.34 -4.51
C GLY A 187 -16.30 3.51 -3.64
N THR A 188 -15.30 2.88 -4.26
CA THR A 188 -14.35 2.03 -3.59
C THR A 188 -13.56 2.83 -2.57
N THR A 189 -13.61 2.39 -1.31
CA THR A 189 -13.01 3.08 -0.16
C THR A 189 -12.39 2.04 0.76
N ASN A 190 -11.07 2.08 0.85
CA ASN A 190 -10.30 1.06 1.53
C ASN A 190 -9.34 1.67 2.54
N ASP A 191 -9.07 0.92 3.62
CA ASP A 191 -7.98 1.24 4.54
C ASP A 191 -7.41 -0.06 5.11
N ILE A 192 -6.09 -0.14 5.19
CA ILE A 192 -5.38 -1.24 5.85
C ILE A 192 -4.52 -0.67 6.96
N ALA A 193 -4.64 -1.21 8.17
CA ALA A 193 -4.01 -0.62 9.34
C ALA A 193 -3.35 -1.63 10.27
N VAL A 194 -2.22 -1.22 10.82
CA VAL A 194 -1.62 -1.80 12.02
C VAL A 194 -1.90 -0.82 13.16
N ILE A 195 -2.44 -1.32 14.26
CA ILE A 195 -2.89 -0.52 15.38
C ILE A 195 -2.17 -0.99 16.64
N TRP A 196 -1.57 -0.05 17.37
CA TRP A 196 -0.93 -0.32 18.66
C TRP A 196 -1.77 0.33 19.76
N PRO A 197 -2.70 -0.43 20.40
CA PRO A 197 -3.46 0.06 21.54
C PRO A 197 -2.54 0.29 22.75
N ASP A 198 -2.99 1.13 23.67
CA ASP A 198 -2.23 1.36 24.91
C ASP A 198 -2.07 0.06 25.70
N ASN A 199 -0.81 -0.32 26.00
CA ASN A 199 -0.46 -1.48 26.83
C ASN A 199 -1.05 -2.82 26.36
N LYS A 200 -1.32 -2.97 25.06
CA LYS A 200 -1.84 -4.21 24.45
C LYS A 200 -1.06 -4.58 23.21
N ALA A 201 -1.16 -5.86 22.84
CA ALA A 201 -0.59 -6.35 21.59
C ALA A 201 -1.19 -5.62 20.37
N PRO A 202 -0.42 -5.45 19.29
CA PRO A 202 -0.92 -4.79 18.08
C PRO A 202 -2.05 -5.57 17.42
N LEU A 203 -2.91 -4.82 16.73
CA LEU A 203 -4.04 -5.33 15.97
C LEU A 203 -3.82 -5.05 14.49
N ILE A 204 -4.36 -5.91 13.64
CA ILE A 204 -4.47 -5.68 12.19
C ILE A 204 -5.94 -5.48 11.86
N LEU A 205 -6.25 -4.43 11.12
CA LEU A 205 -7.60 -4.16 10.66
C LEU A 205 -7.59 -3.82 9.17
N ILE A 206 -8.38 -4.55 8.40
CA ILE A 206 -8.56 -4.33 6.96
C ILE A 206 -10.02 -3.98 6.71
N THR A 207 -10.26 -2.87 6.05
CA THR A 207 -11.60 -2.47 5.61
C THR A 207 -11.58 -2.23 4.11
N TYR A 208 -12.30 -3.09 3.38
CA TYR A 208 -12.52 -2.95 1.94
C TYR A 208 -14.00 -2.74 1.68
N PHE A 209 -14.32 -1.72 0.90
CA PHE A 209 -15.69 -1.34 0.58
C PHE A 209 -15.81 -0.94 -0.88
N THR A 210 -16.85 -1.41 -1.55
CA THR A 210 -17.16 -1.03 -2.93
C THR A 210 -18.67 -1.01 -3.15
N GLN A 211 -19.10 -0.38 -4.21
CA GLN A 211 -20.52 -0.19 -4.53
C GLN A 211 -20.81 -0.63 -5.98
N PRO A 212 -22.09 -0.90 -6.33
CA PRO A 212 -22.41 -1.36 -7.69
C PRO A 212 -22.41 -0.26 -8.75
N GLU A 213 -22.54 1.02 -8.35
CA GLU A 213 -22.63 2.14 -9.27
C GLU A 213 -21.26 2.77 -9.50
N LYS A 214 -20.91 2.96 -10.79
CA LYS A 214 -19.59 3.47 -11.16
C LYS A 214 -19.26 4.82 -10.49
N ASP A 215 -20.21 5.73 -10.47
CA ASP A 215 -20.03 7.08 -9.96
C ASP A 215 -20.50 7.24 -8.50
N ALA A 216 -20.66 6.13 -7.78
CA ALA A 216 -21.04 6.16 -6.37
C ALA A 216 -20.00 6.95 -5.57
N LYS A 217 -20.49 7.73 -4.62
CA LYS A 217 -19.61 8.49 -3.72
C LYS A 217 -19.18 7.60 -2.54
N SER A 218 -17.95 7.76 -2.15
CA SER A 218 -17.39 7.12 -0.95
C SER A 218 -17.87 7.83 0.32
#